data_cc945b0b291eae89e98f51c2f4ed2dbc
#
_entry.id   cc945b0b291eae89e98f51c2f4ed2dbc
#
_cell.length_a   1.000
_cell.length_b   1.000
_cell.length_c   1.000
_cell.angle_alpha   90.00
_cell.angle_beta   90.00
_cell.angle_gamma   90.00
#
_symmetry.space_group_name_H-M   'P 1'
#
loop_
_entity.id
_entity.type
_entity.pdbx_description
1 polymer ?
#
loop_
_entity_poly.entity_id
_entity_poly.type
_entity_poly.pdbx_seq_one_letter_code
_entity_poly.pdbx_strand_id
1 'polypeptide(L)'
;TTEIYTLSLHDALPISDLSDNPKVQFMNKFSLLFHGLLACILVFTIECVSRHSVTSAVSFCISSPLTFLYNALLIFATLLIVYLFKHRALVRIVISIFWMLLGVINGCVLASRVTPFNFADLKLIGDLLSMKNSKYLSAGQEIAVVILLIALATFLILFAFKGPKFKGRVHLFRNLGLLVLCVASIPFITKAAIHSDILSGYFGNLAQGYKDYGFVYSFSASVVDTGMSKPANYTEETIDTINDNVTTEPTTVDSSDMPNIIFMQLETFIDPYELNFLSYSEEDRKSVV
;
A
#
# COMPACT_ATOMS: atom_id res chain seq x y z
N THR A 1 -25.20 -54.64 40.39
CA THR A 1 -23.96 -53.82 40.13
C THR A 1 -24.05 -53.22 38.72
N THR A 2 -24.51 -51.98 38.66
CA THR A 2 -24.64 -51.21 37.44
C THR A 2 -23.32 -50.49 37.23
N GLU A 3 -22.47 -51.00 36.35
CA GLU A 3 -21.28 -50.28 35.92
C GLU A 3 -21.73 -49.09 35.06
N ILE A 4 -21.64 -47.89 35.61
CA ILE A 4 -21.81 -46.64 34.87
C ILE A 4 -20.50 -46.41 34.11
N TYR A 5 -20.50 -46.78 32.83
CA TYR A 5 -19.45 -46.36 31.93
C TYR A 5 -19.58 -44.83 31.77
N THR A 6 -18.76 -44.09 32.49
CA THR A 6 -18.47 -42.70 32.17
C THR A 6 -17.70 -42.68 30.87
N LEU A 7 -18.41 -42.61 29.75
CA LEU A 7 -17.78 -42.28 28.46
C LEU A 7 -17.09 -40.94 28.66
N SER A 8 -15.78 -40.99 28.76
CA SER A 8 -14.97 -39.79 28.73
C SER A 8 -15.30 -39.04 27.45
N LEU A 9 -15.74 -37.81 27.55
CA LEU A 9 -16.02 -36.94 26.42
C LEU A 9 -14.77 -36.73 25.49
N HIS A 10 -13.63 -37.27 25.94
CA HIS A 10 -12.36 -37.31 25.21
C HIS A 10 -12.29 -38.38 24.12
N ASP A 11 -13.12 -39.45 24.23
CA ASP A 11 -13.11 -40.56 23.24
C ASP A 11 -14.15 -40.40 22.13
N ALA A 12 -14.97 -39.37 22.21
CA ALA A 12 -16.15 -39.25 21.37
C ALA A 12 -15.95 -38.56 20.03
N LEU A 13 -14.77 -38.06 19.68
CA LEU A 13 -14.41 -37.66 18.30
C LEU A 13 -12.89 -37.56 18.23
N PRO A 14 -12.19 -38.26 17.32
CA PRO A 14 -10.83 -37.88 16.96
C PRO A 14 -10.94 -36.53 16.27
N ILE A 15 -10.77 -35.45 17.03
CA ILE A 15 -10.48 -34.14 16.46
C ILE A 15 -9.09 -34.33 15.79
N SER A 16 -9.11 -34.82 14.55
CA SER A 16 -7.90 -34.93 13.76
C SER A 16 -7.25 -33.57 13.77
N ASP A 17 -6.12 -33.46 14.44
CA ASP A 17 -5.38 -32.21 14.51
C ASP A 17 -5.18 -31.72 13.08
N LEU A 18 -5.71 -30.55 12.74
CA LEU A 18 -5.63 -29.96 11.40
C LEU A 18 -4.20 -29.96 10.85
N SER A 19 -3.19 -30.03 11.73
CA SER A 19 -1.78 -30.14 11.37
C SER A 19 -1.38 -31.50 10.77
N ASP A 20 -2.17 -32.55 10.98
CA ASP A 20 -1.94 -33.89 10.40
C ASP A 20 -2.59 -34.04 9.01
N ASN A 21 -3.33 -33.06 8.55
CA ASN A 21 -3.91 -33.06 7.22
C ASN A 21 -2.80 -33.14 6.14
N PRO A 22 -2.84 -34.11 5.22
CA PRO A 22 -1.81 -34.28 4.19
C PRO A 22 -1.64 -33.06 3.31
N LYS A 23 -2.70 -32.27 3.07
CA LYS A 23 -2.61 -30.99 2.34
C LYS A 23 -1.78 -29.96 3.08
N VAL A 24 -1.92 -29.87 4.41
CA VAL A 24 -1.15 -28.93 5.24
C VAL A 24 0.32 -29.36 5.29
N GLN A 25 0.61 -30.65 5.35
CA GLN A 25 1.97 -31.16 5.31
C GLN A 25 2.62 -30.89 3.94
N PHE A 26 1.90 -31.12 2.84
CA PHE A 26 2.37 -30.78 1.49
C PHE A 26 2.68 -29.29 1.34
N MET A 27 1.79 -28.42 1.79
CA MET A 27 2.01 -26.96 1.80
C MET A 27 3.22 -26.56 2.62
N ASN A 28 3.48 -27.24 3.73
CA ASN A 28 4.65 -26.97 4.56
C ASN A 28 5.96 -27.46 3.91
N LYS A 29 5.93 -28.57 3.17
CA LYS A 29 7.09 -29.12 2.44
C LYS A 29 7.51 -28.20 1.29
N PHE A 30 6.56 -27.70 0.51
CA PHE A 30 6.79 -26.81 -0.63
C PHE A 30 6.49 -25.33 -0.29
N SER A 31 6.65 -24.97 0.97
CA SER A 31 6.18 -23.70 1.51
C SER A 31 6.78 -22.49 0.78
N LEU A 32 8.02 -22.54 0.34
CA LEU A 32 8.68 -21.42 -0.37
C LEU A 32 8.03 -21.19 -1.75
N LEU A 33 7.84 -22.24 -2.52
CA LEU A 33 7.16 -22.18 -3.82
C LEU A 33 5.71 -21.69 -3.66
N PHE A 34 5.03 -22.21 -2.62
CA PHE A 34 3.66 -21.80 -2.31
C PHE A 34 3.58 -20.29 -1.95
N HIS A 35 4.54 -19.75 -1.18
CA HIS A 35 4.59 -18.32 -0.89
C HIS A 35 4.89 -17.48 -2.13
N GLY A 36 5.76 -17.96 -3.04
CA GLY A 36 6.02 -17.28 -4.31
C GLY A 36 4.77 -17.23 -5.18
N LEU A 37 4.05 -18.35 -5.32
CA LEU A 37 2.80 -18.40 -6.07
C LEU A 37 1.72 -17.51 -5.41
N LEU A 38 1.59 -17.55 -4.09
CA LEU A 38 0.66 -16.70 -3.35
C LEU A 38 0.98 -15.22 -3.55
N ALA A 39 2.25 -14.83 -3.53
CA ALA A 39 2.67 -13.46 -3.81
C ALA A 39 2.24 -13.01 -5.21
N CYS A 40 2.44 -13.83 -6.23
CA CYS A 40 1.99 -13.54 -7.59
C CYS A 40 0.46 -13.39 -7.68
N ILE A 41 -0.29 -14.28 -7.01
CA ILE A 41 -1.76 -14.21 -6.97
C ILE A 41 -2.21 -12.92 -6.28
N LEU A 42 -1.58 -12.55 -5.16
CA LEU A 42 -1.92 -11.32 -4.43
C LEU A 42 -1.65 -10.08 -5.28
N VAL A 43 -0.46 -9.98 -5.92
CA VAL A 43 -0.17 -8.85 -6.82
C VAL A 43 -1.18 -8.79 -7.94
N PHE A 44 -1.46 -9.90 -8.61
CA PHE A 44 -2.44 -9.94 -9.69
C PHE A 44 -3.83 -9.46 -9.23
N THR A 45 -4.29 -9.93 -8.08
CA THR A 45 -5.59 -9.53 -7.53
C THR A 45 -5.62 -8.04 -7.16
N ILE A 46 -4.53 -7.54 -6.54
CA ILE A 46 -4.36 -6.12 -6.21
C ILE A 46 -4.41 -5.27 -7.49
N GLU A 47 -3.71 -5.68 -8.55
CA GLU A 47 -3.73 -4.97 -9.84
C GLU A 47 -5.11 -4.99 -10.50
N CYS A 48 -5.86 -6.11 -10.40
CA CYS A 48 -7.24 -6.17 -10.88
C CYS A 48 -8.13 -5.14 -10.18
N VAL A 49 -8.02 -5.03 -8.86
CA VAL A 49 -8.79 -4.08 -8.05
C VAL A 49 -8.36 -2.65 -8.32
N SER A 50 -7.05 -2.38 -8.34
CA SER A 50 -6.49 -1.03 -8.56
C SER A 50 -6.80 -0.47 -9.94
N ARG A 51 -6.83 -1.33 -10.96
CA ARG A 51 -7.13 -0.94 -12.37
C ARG A 51 -8.61 -1.02 -12.71
N HIS A 52 -9.46 -1.49 -11.79
CA HIS A 52 -10.88 -1.79 -12.03
C HIS A 52 -11.12 -2.67 -13.25
N SER A 53 -10.14 -3.46 -13.68
CA SER A 53 -10.16 -4.25 -14.92
C SER A 53 -9.22 -5.43 -14.86
N VAL A 54 -9.75 -6.62 -15.04
CA VAL A 54 -8.96 -7.86 -15.14
C VAL A 54 -8.09 -7.85 -16.40
N THR A 55 -8.63 -7.36 -17.53
CA THR A 55 -7.90 -7.30 -18.80
C THR A 55 -6.67 -6.38 -18.70
N SER A 56 -6.80 -5.23 -18.03
CA SER A 56 -5.69 -4.31 -17.79
C SER A 56 -4.63 -4.91 -16.87
N ALA A 57 -5.02 -5.69 -15.87
CA ALA A 57 -4.07 -6.41 -15.01
C ALA A 57 -3.33 -7.52 -15.77
N VAL A 58 -4.03 -8.28 -16.62
CA VAL A 58 -3.39 -9.27 -17.52
C VAL A 58 -2.42 -8.58 -18.48
N SER A 59 -2.83 -7.47 -19.09
CA SER A 59 -1.95 -6.68 -19.96
C SER A 59 -0.68 -6.25 -19.23
N PHE A 60 -0.79 -5.75 -18.00
CA PHE A 60 0.37 -5.39 -17.18
C PHE A 60 1.31 -6.58 -16.92
N CYS A 61 0.76 -7.75 -16.59
CA CYS A 61 1.57 -8.97 -16.37
C CYS A 61 2.34 -9.38 -17.63
N ILE A 62 1.74 -9.21 -18.81
CA ILE A 62 2.34 -9.63 -20.08
C ILE A 62 3.33 -8.59 -20.60
N SER A 63 2.98 -7.30 -20.53
CA SER A 63 3.81 -6.20 -21.05
C SER A 63 5.02 -5.90 -20.17
N SER A 64 4.89 -6.07 -18.85
CA SER A 64 5.93 -5.73 -17.86
C SER A 64 6.17 -6.86 -16.86
N PRO A 65 6.59 -8.07 -17.31
CA PRO A 65 6.68 -9.24 -16.46
C PRO A 65 7.74 -9.10 -15.35
N LEU A 66 8.85 -8.43 -15.60
CA LEU A 66 9.89 -8.19 -14.58
C LEU A 66 9.40 -7.25 -13.49
N THR A 67 8.66 -6.20 -13.85
CA THR A 67 8.02 -5.29 -12.91
C THR A 67 6.98 -6.02 -12.06
N PHE A 68 6.15 -6.87 -12.69
CA PHE A 68 5.19 -7.72 -11.98
C PHE A 68 5.89 -8.66 -10.98
N LEU A 69 6.97 -9.33 -11.40
CA LEU A 69 7.75 -10.22 -10.52
C LEU A 69 8.43 -9.45 -9.39
N TYR A 70 8.85 -8.21 -9.63
CA TYR A 70 9.41 -7.37 -8.59
C TYR A 70 8.36 -7.00 -7.52
N ASN A 71 7.14 -6.65 -7.93
CA ASN A 71 6.02 -6.46 -7.00
C ASN A 71 5.74 -7.75 -6.20
N ALA A 72 5.78 -8.91 -6.85
CA ALA A 72 5.63 -10.20 -6.18
C ALA A 72 6.79 -10.48 -5.20
N LEU A 73 8.01 -10.09 -5.52
CA LEU A 73 9.17 -10.20 -4.62
C LEU A 73 8.97 -9.40 -3.32
N LEU A 74 8.41 -8.20 -3.40
CA LEU A 74 8.13 -7.38 -2.22
C LEU A 74 7.10 -8.06 -1.29
N ILE A 75 5.99 -8.56 -1.84
CA ILE A 75 5.02 -9.33 -1.05
C ILE A 75 5.66 -10.63 -0.51
N PHE A 76 6.42 -11.33 -1.33
CA PHE A 76 7.11 -12.55 -0.94
C PHE A 76 8.05 -12.31 0.24
N ALA A 77 8.82 -11.22 0.24
CA ALA A 77 9.69 -10.85 1.35
C ALA A 77 8.91 -10.69 2.68
N THR A 78 7.72 -10.08 2.63
CA THR A 78 6.86 -10.01 3.83
C THR A 78 6.32 -11.38 4.24
N LEU A 79 6.01 -12.27 3.28
CA LEU A 79 5.55 -13.63 3.57
C LEU A 79 6.63 -14.51 4.21
N LEU A 80 7.93 -14.19 4.07
CA LEU A 80 9.01 -14.92 4.75
C LEU A 80 8.93 -14.80 6.28
N ILE A 81 8.25 -13.77 6.81
CA ILE A 81 7.97 -13.62 8.25
C ILE A 81 7.25 -14.84 8.81
N VAL A 82 6.46 -15.54 7.99
CA VAL A 82 5.73 -16.77 8.36
C VAL A 82 6.64 -17.83 8.98
N TYR A 83 7.92 -17.90 8.54
CA TYR A 83 8.86 -18.90 9.03
C TYR A 83 9.36 -18.68 10.46
N LEU A 84 9.11 -17.50 11.03
CA LEU A 84 9.47 -17.18 12.41
C LEU A 84 8.44 -17.72 13.41
N PHE A 85 7.24 -18.10 12.94
CA PHE A 85 6.11 -18.47 13.78
C PHE A 85 5.70 -19.94 13.63
N LYS A 86 5.15 -20.53 14.68
CA LYS A 86 4.51 -21.84 14.63
C LYS A 86 3.13 -21.80 13.95
N HIS A 87 2.41 -20.68 14.09
CA HIS A 87 1.11 -20.45 13.46
C HIS A 87 1.25 -19.92 12.02
N ARG A 88 1.94 -20.67 11.17
CA ARG A 88 2.28 -20.24 9.79
C ARG A 88 1.07 -19.88 8.95
N ALA A 89 -0.03 -20.63 9.07
CA ALA A 89 -1.25 -20.37 8.33
C ALA A 89 -1.88 -19.04 8.74
N LEU A 90 -1.94 -18.76 10.06
CA LEU A 90 -2.46 -17.49 10.57
C LEU A 90 -1.66 -16.30 10.07
N VAL A 91 -0.32 -16.34 10.21
CA VAL A 91 0.55 -15.23 9.80
C VAL A 91 0.43 -14.99 8.29
N ARG A 92 0.33 -16.06 7.50
CA ARG A 92 0.10 -15.96 6.05
C ARG A 92 -1.20 -15.26 5.72
N ILE A 93 -2.30 -15.63 6.39
CA ILE A 93 -3.61 -15.01 6.23
C ILE A 93 -3.54 -13.52 6.60
N VAL A 94 -2.94 -13.18 7.73
CA VAL A 94 -2.81 -11.78 8.20
C VAL A 94 -2.04 -10.93 7.18
N ILE A 95 -0.89 -11.42 6.68
CA ILE A 95 -0.11 -10.70 5.67
C ILE A 95 -0.89 -10.56 4.36
N SER A 96 -1.60 -11.61 3.93
CA SER A 96 -2.43 -11.54 2.72
C SER A 96 -3.57 -10.54 2.87
N ILE A 97 -4.24 -10.51 4.02
CA ILE A 97 -5.30 -9.53 4.32
C ILE A 97 -4.72 -8.11 4.33
N PHE A 98 -3.55 -7.91 4.93
CA PHE A 98 -2.90 -6.60 4.95
C PHE A 98 -2.67 -6.05 3.53
N TRP A 99 -2.05 -6.83 2.64
CA TRP A 99 -1.81 -6.40 1.26
C TRP A 99 -3.09 -6.23 0.45
N MET A 100 -4.06 -7.13 0.63
CA MET A 100 -5.36 -7.01 -0.01
C MET A 100 -6.13 -5.78 0.45
N LEU A 101 -6.07 -5.45 1.74
CA LEU A 101 -6.69 -4.25 2.29
C LEU A 101 -6.11 -2.98 1.66
N LEU A 102 -4.78 -2.88 1.57
CA LEU A 102 -4.12 -1.76 0.89
C LEU A 102 -4.54 -1.66 -0.58
N GLY A 103 -4.61 -2.79 -1.29
CA GLY A 103 -5.06 -2.83 -2.68
C GLY A 103 -6.52 -2.39 -2.85
N VAL A 104 -7.41 -2.83 -1.95
CA VAL A 104 -8.84 -2.42 -1.96
C VAL A 104 -8.97 -0.92 -1.65
N ILE A 105 -8.24 -0.41 -0.64
CA ILE A 105 -8.22 1.02 -0.34
C ILE A 105 -7.77 1.82 -1.58
N ASN A 106 -6.69 1.39 -2.24
CA ASN A 106 -6.23 2.04 -3.47
C ASN A 106 -7.30 2.02 -4.58
N GLY A 107 -7.97 0.88 -4.78
CA GLY A 107 -9.08 0.79 -5.74
C GLY A 107 -10.22 1.76 -5.41
N CYS A 108 -10.64 1.83 -4.14
CA CYS A 108 -11.65 2.79 -3.69
C CYS A 108 -11.22 4.25 -3.90
N VAL A 109 -9.96 4.55 -3.60
CA VAL A 109 -9.38 5.90 -3.79
C VAL A 109 -9.37 6.27 -5.27
N LEU A 110 -8.94 5.38 -6.16
CA LEU A 110 -8.91 5.60 -7.61
C LEU A 110 -10.31 5.69 -8.25
N ALA A 111 -11.34 5.18 -7.58
CA ALA A 111 -12.74 5.39 -8.01
C ALA A 111 -13.22 6.82 -7.75
N SER A 112 -12.60 7.54 -6.81
CA SER A 112 -13.03 8.88 -6.38
C SER A 112 -12.06 9.99 -6.80
N ARG A 113 -10.78 9.69 -7.03
CA ARG A 113 -9.76 10.66 -7.44
C ARG A 113 -8.75 10.05 -8.42
N VAL A 114 -8.03 10.89 -9.16
CA VAL A 114 -7.02 10.43 -10.14
C VAL A 114 -5.74 9.93 -9.45
N THR A 115 -5.37 10.50 -8.30
CA THR A 115 -4.14 10.15 -7.59
C THR A 115 -4.33 8.86 -6.77
N PRO A 116 -3.42 7.88 -6.91
CA PRO A 116 -3.48 6.63 -6.15
C PRO A 116 -3.21 6.84 -4.66
N PHE A 117 -3.61 5.84 -3.88
CA PHE A 117 -3.33 5.78 -2.45
C PHE A 117 -1.83 5.62 -2.20
N ASN A 118 -1.25 6.47 -1.37
CA ASN A 118 0.16 6.45 -1.00
C ASN A 118 0.35 6.55 0.52
N PHE A 119 1.60 6.46 0.98
CA PHE A 119 1.90 6.50 2.42
C PHE A 119 1.60 7.86 3.06
N ALA A 120 1.65 8.95 2.30
CA ALA A 120 1.30 10.28 2.82
C ALA A 120 -0.18 10.36 3.20
N ASP A 121 -1.06 9.64 2.49
CA ASP A 121 -2.48 9.59 2.82
C ASP A 121 -2.72 8.99 4.22
N LEU A 122 -1.86 8.07 4.68
CA LEU A 122 -1.96 7.52 6.04
C LEU A 122 -1.70 8.58 7.12
N LYS A 123 -0.86 9.57 6.84
CA LYS A 123 -0.61 10.68 7.76
C LYS A 123 -1.83 11.60 7.90
N LEU A 124 -2.66 11.68 6.86
CA LEU A 124 -3.88 12.49 6.86
C LEU A 124 -5.07 11.83 7.56
N ILE A 125 -4.97 10.56 7.96
CA ILE A 125 -6.07 9.86 8.66
C ILE A 125 -6.45 10.58 9.96
N GLY A 126 -5.47 11.13 10.70
CA GLY A 126 -5.73 11.91 11.90
C GLY A 126 -6.60 13.14 11.63
N ASP A 127 -6.30 13.85 10.56
CA ASP A 127 -7.03 15.04 10.14
C ASP A 127 -8.45 14.66 9.68
N LEU A 128 -8.57 13.58 8.92
CA LEU A 128 -9.85 13.03 8.47
C LEU A 128 -10.77 12.68 9.65
N LEU A 129 -10.23 12.01 10.67
CA LEU A 129 -10.98 11.64 11.87
C LEU A 129 -11.34 12.84 12.75
N SER A 130 -10.62 13.97 12.65
CA SER A 130 -10.89 15.21 13.38
C SER A 130 -11.99 16.06 12.75
N MET A 131 -12.35 15.81 11.50
CA MET A 131 -13.40 16.56 10.79
C MET A 131 -14.79 16.25 11.35
N LYS A 132 -15.39 17.21 12.05
CA LYS A 132 -16.70 17.06 12.74
C LYS A 132 -17.90 16.76 11.83
N ASN A 133 -17.82 17.04 10.52
CA ASN A 133 -18.94 16.96 9.58
C ASN A 133 -18.73 15.96 8.43
N SER A 134 -17.71 15.12 8.49
CA SER A 134 -17.36 14.20 7.41
C SER A 134 -18.19 12.90 7.50
N LYS A 135 -19.46 12.95 7.12
CA LYS A 135 -20.24 11.72 6.88
C LYS A 135 -19.95 11.18 5.49
N TYR A 136 -18.81 10.52 5.33
CA TYR A 136 -18.43 9.85 4.07
C TYR A 136 -19.23 8.56 3.81
N LEU A 137 -19.77 7.97 4.88
CA LEU A 137 -20.56 6.74 4.82
C LEU A 137 -21.97 7.02 5.34
N SER A 138 -22.95 6.36 4.78
CA SER A 138 -24.28 6.31 5.39
C SER A 138 -24.23 5.48 6.68
N ALA A 139 -25.17 5.72 7.60
CA ALA A 139 -25.23 4.97 8.86
C ALA A 139 -25.29 3.44 8.64
N GLY A 140 -25.96 2.97 7.58
CA GLY A 140 -25.99 1.56 7.21
C GLY A 140 -24.63 1.03 6.75
N GLN A 141 -23.85 1.81 6.02
CA GLN A 141 -22.50 1.46 5.59
C GLN A 141 -21.53 1.43 6.78
N GLU A 142 -21.63 2.39 7.69
CA GLU A 142 -20.83 2.40 8.94
C GLU A 142 -21.07 1.13 9.76
N ILE A 143 -22.33 0.77 9.97
CA ILE A 143 -22.72 -0.46 10.68
C ILE A 143 -22.18 -1.69 9.96
N ALA A 144 -22.30 -1.76 8.64
CA ALA A 144 -21.80 -2.89 7.85
C ALA A 144 -20.28 -3.05 7.96
N VAL A 145 -19.52 -1.95 7.92
CA VAL A 145 -18.06 -1.95 8.11
C VAL A 145 -17.69 -2.44 9.51
N VAL A 146 -18.39 -1.97 10.55
CA VAL A 146 -18.14 -2.40 11.94
C VAL A 146 -18.41 -3.90 12.09
N ILE A 147 -19.54 -4.40 11.57
CA ILE A 147 -19.87 -5.83 11.58
C ILE A 147 -18.79 -6.66 10.86
N LEU A 148 -18.33 -6.20 9.68
CA LEU A 148 -17.29 -6.87 8.92
C LEU A 148 -15.97 -6.94 9.71
N LEU A 149 -15.57 -5.85 10.35
CA LEU A 149 -14.36 -5.81 11.17
C LEU A 149 -14.46 -6.74 12.38
N ILE A 150 -15.60 -6.78 13.05
CA ILE A 150 -15.86 -7.70 14.18
C ILE A 150 -15.82 -9.17 13.69
N ALA A 151 -16.44 -9.47 12.55
CA ALA A 151 -16.44 -10.81 11.96
C ALA A 151 -15.02 -11.25 11.59
N LEU A 152 -14.23 -10.36 10.98
CA LEU A 152 -12.83 -10.61 10.63
C LEU A 152 -11.98 -10.84 11.88
N ALA A 153 -12.11 -9.99 12.90
CA ALA A 153 -11.39 -10.14 14.16
C ALA A 153 -11.74 -11.47 14.84
N THR A 154 -13.03 -11.81 14.91
CA THR A 154 -13.52 -13.07 15.48
C THR A 154 -12.95 -14.26 14.70
N PHE A 155 -12.98 -14.22 13.37
CA PHE A 155 -12.39 -15.26 12.53
C PHE A 155 -10.90 -15.45 12.81
N LEU A 156 -10.12 -14.36 12.86
CA LEU A 156 -8.68 -14.41 13.14
C LEU A 156 -8.38 -14.98 14.53
N ILE A 157 -9.16 -14.58 15.54
CA ILE A 157 -9.03 -15.08 16.91
C ILE A 157 -9.33 -16.59 16.96
N LEU A 158 -10.46 -17.02 16.40
CA LEU A 158 -10.82 -18.44 16.34
C LEU A 158 -9.78 -19.25 15.57
N PHE A 159 -9.26 -18.72 14.47
CA PHE A 159 -8.23 -19.36 13.68
C PHE A 159 -6.88 -19.42 14.42
N ALA A 160 -6.57 -18.43 15.25
CA ALA A 160 -5.38 -18.46 16.11
C ALA A 160 -5.42 -19.62 17.12
N PHE A 161 -6.59 -19.91 17.67
CA PHE A 161 -6.76 -21.00 18.64
C PHE A 161 -6.90 -22.37 17.98
N LYS A 162 -7.69 -22.47 16.91
CA LYS A 162 -8.07 -23.75 16.26
C LYS A 162 -7.29 -24.06 14.98
N GLY A 163 -6.53 -23.08 14.43
CA GLY A 163 -5.82 -23.23 13.16
C GLY A 163 -4.61 -24.18 13.27
N PRO A 164 -4.16 -24.71 12.12
CA PRO A 164 -3.05 -25.66 12.08
C PRO A 164 -1.74 -25.03 12.52
N LYS A 165 -1.02 -25.74 13.41
CA LYS A 165 0.30 -25.35 13.90
C LYS A 165 1.39 -26.15 13.21
N PHE A 166 2.52 -25.52 12.94
CA PHE A 166 3.67 -26.23 12.43
C PHE A 166 4.30 -27.12 13.53
N LYS A 167 4.32 -28.43 13.31
CA LYS A 167 4.83 -29.40 14.30
C LYS A 167 6.35 -29.52 14.33
N GLY A 168 7.06 -28.99 13.30
CA GLY A 168 8.53 -29.03 13.23
C GLY A 168 9.21 -28.01 14.14
N ARG A 169 10.52 -28.17 14.33
CA ARG A 169 11.36 -27.18 15.02
C ARG A 169 11.48 -25.92 14.20
N VAL A 170 11.21 -24.76 14.81
CA VAL A 170 11.43 -23.44 14.21
C VAL A 170 12.88 -23.05 14.50
N HIS A 171 13.71 -23.02 13.46
CA HIS A 171 15.10 -22.57 13.55
C HIS A 171 15.14 -21.03 13.45
N LEU A 172 14.80 -20.35 14.57
CA LEU A 172 14.59 -18.91 14.58
C LEU A 172 15.77 -18.13 13.98
N PHE A 173 16.99 -18.37 14.44
CA PHE A 173 18.18 -17.63 13.97
C PHE A 173 18.44 -17.84 12.47
N ARG A 174 18.30 -19.08 11.96
CA ARG A 174 18.48 -19.38 10.54
C ARG A 174 17.42 -18.68 9.70
N ASN A 175 16.15 -18.75 10.11
CA ASN A 175 15.03 -18.16 9.39
C ASN A 175 15.09 -16.63 9.45
N LEU A 176 15.47 -16.07 10.59
CA LEU A 176 15.70 -14.62 10.73
C LEU A 176 16.87 -14.16 9.85
N GLY A 177 17.98 -14.90 9.82
CA GLY A 177 19.11 -14.60 8.94
C GLY A 177 18.71 -14.58 7.47
N LEU A 178 17.93 -15.57 7.01
CA LEU A 178 17.41 -15.61 5.64
C LEU A 178 16.45 -14.45 5.34
N LEU A 179 15.58 -14.09 6.30
CA LEU A 179 14.69 -12.94 6.17
C LEU A 179 15.49 -11.64 6.04
N VAL A 180 16.45 -11.41 6.93
CA VAL A 180 17.32 -10.23 6.92
C VAL A 180 18.12 -10.16 5.61
N LEU A 181 18.67 -11.28 5.15
CA LEU A 181 19.39 -11.35 3.87
C LEU A 181 18.47 -10.98 2.70
N CYS A 182 17.25 -11.52 2.66
CA CYS A 182 16.28 -11.20 1.63
C CYS A 182 15.90 -9.71 1.65
N VAL A 183 15.55 -9.17 2.81
CA VAL A 183 15.18 -7.75 2.96
C VAL A 183 16.36 -6.83 2.62
N ALA A 184 17.57 -7.16 3.07
CA ALA A 184 18.78 -6.39 2.75
C ALA A 184 19.16 -6.45 1.26
N SER A 185 18.75 -7.50 0.52
CA SER A 185 18.97 -7.58 -0.93
C SER A 185 18.02 -6.67 -1.73
N ILE A 186 16.85 -6.31 -1.20
CA ILE A 186 15.85 -5.50 -1.91
C ILE A 186 16.43 -4.17 -2.42
N PRO A 187 17.12 -3.34 -1.62
CA PRO A 187 17.69 -2.08 -2.11
C PRO A 187 18.67 -2.26 -3.28
N PHE A 188 19.46 -3.34 -3.26
CA PHE A 188 20.40 -3.65 -4.34
C PHE A 188 19.66 -4.07 -5.62
N ILE A 189 18.64 -4.93 -5.48
CA ILE A 189 17.79 -5.34 -6.61
C ILE A 189 17.03 -4.14 -7.16
N THR A 190 16.52 -3.25 -6.29
CA THR A 190 15.83 -2.01 -6.70
C THR A 190 16.75 -1.12 -7.53
N LYS A 191 17.98 -0.87 -7.04
CA LYS A 191 18.97 -0.06 -7.78
C LYS A 191 19.32 -0.67 -9.13
N ALA A 192 19.50 -1.99 -9.19
CA ALA A 192 19.76 -2.70 -10.43
C ALA A 192 18.57 -2.60 -11.40
N ALA A 193 17.35 -2.73 -10.90
CA ALA A 193 16.13 -2.62 -11.70
C ALA A 193 15.91 -1.19 -12.22
N ILE A 194 16.24 -0.16 -11.44
CA ILE A 194 16.21 1.24 -11.87
C ILE A 194 17.29 1.49 -12.94
N HIS A 195 18.50 0.98 -12.75
CA HIS A 195 19.58 1.12 -13.73
C HIS A 195 19.28 0.42 -15.07
N SER A 196 18.43 -0.59 -15.06
CA SER A 196 17.99 -1.35 -16.24
C SER A 196 16.65 -0.86 -16.81
N ASP A 197 16.15 0.30 -16.40
CA ASP A 197 14.87 0.90 -16.82
C ASP A 197 13.63 0.01 -16.59
N ILE A 198 13.77 -1.01 -15.73
CA ILE A 198 12.63 -1.87 -15.31
C ILE A 198 11.74 -1.13 -14.32
N LEU A 199 12.34 -0.30 -13.46
CA LEU A 199 11.67 0.53 -12.46
C LEU A 199 12.14 1.97 -12.58
N SER A 200 11.32 2.92 -12.12
CA SER A 200 11.75 4.32 -11.95
C SER A 200 11.91 4.66 -10.47
N GLY A 201 12.96 5.39 -10.15
CA GLY A 201 13.17 5.96 -8.82
C GLY A 201 12.40 7.24 -8.58
N TYR A 202 11.82 7.85 -9.60
CA TYR A 202 11.05 9.08 -9.54
C TYR A 202 9.82 9.02 -10.43
N PHE A 203 8.69 9.41 -9.90
CA PHE A 203 7.44 9.48 -10.64
C PHE A 203 7.10 10.95 -10.91
N GLY A 204 7.33 11.43 -12.14
CA GLY A 204 6.92 12.76 -12.56
C GLY A 204 5.40 12.94 -12.50
N ASN A 205 4.65 11.87 -12.79
CA ASN A 205 3.21 11.76 -12.57
C ASN A 205 2.93 10.52 -11.74
N LEU A 206 2.40 10.71 -10.53
CA LEU A 206 2.16 9.63 -9.57
C LEU A 206 1.16 8.60 -10.12
N ALA A 207 0.07 9.04 -10.77
CA ALA A 207 -0.93 8.14 -11.32
C ALA A 207 -0.35 7.27 -12.45
N GLN A 208 0.50 7.84 -13.30
CA GLN A 208 1.18 7.10 -14.35
C GLN A 208 2.21 6.12 -13.76
N GLY A 209 2.99 6.55 -12.75
CA GLY A 209 3.96 5.69 -12.08
C GLY A 209 3.32 4.43 -11.48
N TYR A 210 2.16 4.55 -10.85
CA TYR A 210 1.41 3.39 -10.34
C TYR A 210 0.87 2.48 -11.45
N LYS A 211 0.50 3.05 -12.62
CA LYS A 211 0.11 2.27 -13.79
C LYS A 211 1.28 1.48 -14.38
N ASP A 212 2.44 2.11 -14.51
CA ASP A 212 3.60 1.53 -15.19
C ASP A 212 4.34 0.53 -14.30
N TYR A 213 4.46 0.84 -13.00
CA TYR A 213 5.29 0.05 -12.08
C TYR A 213 4.50 -0.79 -11.06
N GLY A 214 3.18 -0.69 -11.04
CA GLY A 214 2.29 -1.44 -10.15
C GLY A 214 2.16 -0.84 -8.75
N PHE A 215 1.06 -1.21 -8.09
CA PHE A 215 0.70 -0.65 -6.78
C PHE A 215 1.71 -1.00 -5.68
N VAL A 216 2.11 -2.27 -5.58
CA VAL A 216 2.95 -2.75 -4.44
C VAL A 216 4.30 -2.03 -4.41
N TYR A 217 4.96 -1.90 -5.56
CA TYR A 217 6.22 -1.18 -5.67
C TYR A 217 6.02 0.31 -5.36
N SER A 218 5.09 0.95 -6.03
CA SER A 218 4.88 2.40 -5.91
C SER A 218 4.46 2.81 -4.50
N PHE A 219 3.60 2.02 -3.84
CA PHE A 219 3.25 2.22 -2.44
C PHE A 219 4.46 2.01 -1.52
N SER A 220 5.25 0.94 -1.74
CA SER A 220 6.45 0.67 -0.95
C SER A 220 7.50 1.77 -1.12
N ALA A 221 7.65 2.29 -2.33
CA ALA A 221 8.53 3.43 -2.62
C ALA A 221 8.07 4.68 -1.86
N SER A 222 6.76 4.96 -1.80
CA SER A 222 6.23 6.10 -1.05
C SER A 222 6.44 6.03 0.46
N VAL A 223 6.66 4.83 1.03
CA VAL A 223 7.03 4.66 2.44
C VAL A 223 8.47 5.11 2.70
N VAL A 224 9.37 4.87 1.73
CA VAL A 224 10.80 5.18 1.85
C VAL A 224 11.10 6.59 1.36
N ASP A 225 10.30 7.08 0.39
CA ASP A 225 10.44 8.43 -0.16
C ASP A 225 9.91 9.45 0.85
N THR A 226 10.83 10.12 1.52
CA THR A 226 10.53 11.17 2.51
C THR A 226 10.39 12.55 1.88
N GLY A 227 10.30 12.64 0.54
CA GLY A 227 10.26 13.88 -0.23
C GLY A 227 11.64 14.29 -0.76
N MET A 228 11.80 15.56 -1.13
CA MET A 228 13.07 16.07 -1.65
C MET A 228 14.19 15.87 -0.63
N SER A 229 15.22 15.14 -1.04
CA SER A 229 16.43 15.01 -0.23
C SER A 229 17.16 16.36 -0.18
N LYS A 230 17.66 16.70 1.03
CA LYS A 230 18.49 17.88 1.21
C LYS A 230 19.72 17.79 0.28
N PRO A 231 19.99 18.78 -0.57
CA PRO A 231 21.19 18.78 -1.40
C PRO A 231 22.45 18.61 -0.56
N ALA A 232 23.47 17.92 -1.08
CA ALA A 232 24.70 17.65 -0.35
C ALA A 232 25.46 18.94 0.06
N ASN A 233 25.27 20.01 -0.71
CA ASN A 233 25.88 21.33 -0.50
C ASN A 233 24.93 22.32 0.20
N TYR A 234 23.86 21.86 0.84
CA TYR A 234 22.94 22.73 1.57
C TYR A 234 23.56 23.10 2.93
N THR A 235 24.43 24.08 2.92
CA THR A 235 25.11 24.67 4.07
C THR A 235 24.71 26.12 4.22
N GLU A 236 24.85 26.69 5.41
CA GLU A 236 24.61 28.11 5.69
C GLU A 236 25.45 28.99 4.75
N GLU A 237 26.72 28.65 4.58
CA GLU A 237 27.64 29.33 3.68
C GLU A 237 27.19 29.34 2.21
N THR A 238 26.58 28.23 1.73
CA THR A 238 26.05 28.17 0.37
C THR A 238 24.81 29.06 0.23
N ILE A 239 23.96 29.11 1.26
CA ILE A 239 22.76 29.96 1.26
C ILE A 239 23.18 31.44 1.29
N ASP A 240 24.16 31.80 2.12
CA ASP A 240 24.70 33.16 2.20
C ASP A 240 25.33 33.58 0.86
N THR A 241 26.10 32.69 0.22
CA THR A 241 26.66 32.93 -1.10
C THR A 241 25.58 33.16 -2.17
N ILE A 242 24.48 32.41 -2.13
CA ILE A 242 23.34 32.61 -3.04
C ILE A 242 22.66 33.96 -2.75
N ASN A 243 22.46 34.27 -1.47
CA ASN A 243 21.83 35.52 -1.05
C ASN A 243 22.67 36.75 -1.43
N ASP A 244 23.98 36.68 -1.30
CA ASP A 244 24.93 37.74 -1.69
C ASP A 244 25.00 37.93 -3.22
N ASN A 245 24.80 36.86 -3.97
CA ASN A 245 24.74 36.89 -5.44
C ASN A 245 23.39 37.36 -6.00
N VAL A 246 22.33 37.35 -5.17
CA VAL A 246 21.03 37.96 -5.51
C VAL A 246 21.12 39.45 -5.23
N THR A 247 21.87 40.19 -6.05
CA THR A 247 21.84 41.65 -6.05
C THR A 247 20.50 42.13 -6.59
N THR A 248 19.51 42.18 -5.73
CA THR A 248 18.34 43.04 -5.92
C THR A 248 18.85 44.49 -5.77
N GLU A 249 19.14 45.19 -6.87
CA GLU A 249 19.18 46.65 -6.83
C GLU A 249 17.90 47.09 -6.11
N PRO A 250 17.99 47.83 -4.98
CA PRO A 250 16.79 48.35 -4.38
C PRO A 250 16.14 49.34 -5.35
N THR A 251 15.19 48.83 -6.09
CA THR A 251 14.29 49.70 -6.88
C THR A 251 13.54 50.52 -5.82
N THR A 252 13.92 51.78 -5.66
CA THR A 252 13.17 52.78 -4.89
C THR A 252 11.86 53.04 -5.65
N VAL A 253 10.94 52.07 -5.55
CA VAL A 253 9.56 52.29 -6.00
C VAL A 253 8.88 53.04 -4.89
N ASP A 254 8.37 54.21 -5.23
CA ASP A 254 7.59 55.04 -4.28
C ASP A 254 6.45 54.16 -3.74
N SER A 255 6.25 54.13 -2.44
CA SER A 255 5.25 53.26 -1.82
C SER A 255 3.81 53.51 -2.28
N SER A 256 3.60 54.68 -2.93
CA SER A 256 2.32 55.07 -3.58
C SER A 256 2.05 54.31 -4.89
N ASP A 257 3.11 53.79 -5.55
CA ASP A 257 3.01 53.11 -6.86
C ASP A 257 3.15 51.59 -6.77
N MET A 258 3.20 51.05 -5.54
CA MET A 258 3.24 49.60 -5.36
C MET A 258 1.88 48.98 -5.71
N PRO A 259 1.79 48.07 -6.67
CA PRO A 259 0.55 47.34 -6.95
C PRO A 259 0.17 46.44 -5.77
N ASN A 260 -1.11 46.30 -5.52
CA ASN A 260 -1.59 45.27 -4.61
C ASN A 260 -1.38 43.90 -5.27
N ILE A 261 -0.58 43.05 -4.65
CA ILE A 261 -0.34 41.68 -5.14
C ILE A 261 -1.27 40.75 -4.33
N ILE A 262 -2.22 40.13 -5.03
CA ILE A 262 -3.14 39.15 -4.44
C ILE A 262 -2.74 37.79 -4.95
N PHE A 263 -2.30 36.89 -4.04
CA PHE A 263 -2.06 35.49 -4.36
C PHE A 263 -3.35 34.72 -4.07
N MET A 264 -3.93 34.11 -5.09
CA MET A 264 -5.10 33.24 -4.94
C MET A 264 -4.71 31.82 -5.33
N GLN A 265 -4.66 30.93 -4.35
CA GLN A 265 -4.47 29.50 -4.59
C GLN A 265 -5.83 28.88 -4.90
N LEU A 266 -6.02 28.43 -6.13
CA LEU A 266 -7.20 27.68 -6.56
C LEU A 266 -6.91 26.20 -6.44
N GLU A 267 -7.48 25.55 -5.43
CA GLU A 267 -7.30 24.09 -5.25
C GLU A 267 -8.09 23.28 -6.27
N THR A 268 -9.23 23.80 -6.70
CA THR A 268 -10.06 23.21 -7.74
C THR A 268 -10.38 24.28 -8.77
N PHE A 269 -9.76 24.19 -9.93
CA PHE A 269 -10.13 25.04 -11.05
C PHE A 269 -11.20 24.36 -11.88
N ILE A 270 -12.41 24.91 -11.89
CA ILE A 270 -13.51 24.46 -12.75
C ILE A 270 -13.71 25.58 -13.77
N ASP A 271 -13.71 25.19 -15.07
CA ASP A 271 -14.12 26.13 -16.11
C ASP A 271 -15.60 26.52 -15.87
N PRO A 272 -15.90 27.81 -15.58
CA PRO A 272 -17.24 28.22 -15.32
C PRO A 272 -18.21 27.89 -16.46
N TYR A 273 -17.74 27.85 -17.73
CA TYR A 273 -18.55 27.52 -18.90
C TYR A 273 -18.99 26.06 -18.97
N GLU A 274 -18.38 25.16 -18.21
CA GLU A 274 -18.88 23.78 -18.06
C GLU A 274 -20.11 23.69 -17.15
N LEU A 275 -20.43 24.78 -16.42
CA LEU A 275 -21.59 24.83 -15.52
C LEU A 275 -22.85 25.25 -16.29
N ASN A 276 -23.59 24.29 -16.81
CA ASN A 276 -24.78 24.50 -17.66
C ASN A 276 -25.92 25.30 -17.02
N PHE A 277 -25.86 25.55 -15.71
CA PHE A 277 -26.89 26.30 -14.95
C PHE A 277 -26.50 27.76 -14.74
N LEU A 278 -25.33 28.20 -15.20
CA LEU A 278 -24.89 29.60 -15.14
C LEU A 278 -24.88 30.19 -16.55
N SER A 279 -25.26 31.47 -16.65
CA SER A 279 -25.11 32.27 -17.87
C SER A 279 -24.15 33.41 -17.57
N TYR A 280 -23.18 33.59 -18.44
CA TYR A 280 -22.13 34.61 -18.30
C TYR A 280 -22.40 35.75 -19.28
N SER A 281 -22.16 37.00 -18.84
CA SER A 281 -22.34 38.18 -19.67
C SER A 281 -21.23 38.40 -20.69
N GLU A 282 -20.07 37.83 -20.47
CA GLU A 282 -18.89 37.95 -21.34
C GLU A 282 -18.17 36.61 -21.49
N GLU A 283 -17.55 36.38 -22.62
CA GLU A 283 -16.67 35.22 -22.82
C GLU A 283 -15.48 35.31 -21.85
N ASP A 284 -15.22 34.22 -21.13
CA ASP A 284 -14.04 34.08 -20.31
C ASP A 284 -12.80 34.21 -21.19
N ARG A 285 -12.03 35.25 -20.95
CA ARG A 285 -10.68 35.36 -21.50
C ARG A 285 -9.83 34.37 -20.70
N LYS A 286 -9.64 33.17 -21.24
CA LYS A 286 -8.70 32.19 -20.69
C LYS A 286 -7.42 32.95 -20.36
N SER A 287 -7.19 33.17 -19.08
CA SER A 287 -5.93 33.71 -18.62
C SER A 287 -4.84 32.74 -19.06
N VAL A 288 -4.09 33.15 -20.08
CA VAL A 288 -2.92 32.42 -20.55
C VAL A 288 -1.89 32.56 -19.43
N VAL A 289 -1.58 31.48 -18.76
CA VAL A 289 -0.43 31.36 -17.88
C VAL A 289 0.79 31.09 -18.72
#